data_ce508e58be1fd466e4d1466ff5f4ce40
#
_entry.id   ce508e58be1fd466e4d1466ff5f4ce40
#
_cell.length_a   1.000
_cell.length_b   1.000
_cell.length_c   1.000
_cell.angle_alpha   90.00
_cell.angle_beta   90.00
_cell.angle_gamma   90.00
#
_symmetry.space_group_name_H-M   'P 1'
#
loop_
_entity.id
_entity.type
_entity.pdbx_description
1 polymer ?
#
loop_
_entity_poly.entity_id
_entity_poly.type
_entity_poly.pdbx_seq_one_letter_code
_entity_poly.pdbx_strand_id
1 'polypeptide(L)'
;MAGASPFAAAVVSPMKNTVLRFNDLLYRACIGIAGLSVLTMTLIIPWGIFARYVLGSGSSWPEPTAILLMVVFTFFGAAASYRAGAHMAVAMAVERMPAHVRKLAAVLVQILMVIVCLFMTVKGFKLCATTWNQFLGEMPSLRVGISYLPIPLGGIVTLIFVLEKLFLGDQSHRRAVRFDIVEASEEAV
;
A
#
# COMPACT_ATOMS: atom_id res chain seq x y z
N MET A 1 8.99 -36.49 -15.00
CA MET A 1 9.21 -36.10 -13.59
C MET A 1 10.71 -35.86 -13.41
N ALA A 2 11.18 -34.64 -13.57
CA ALA A 2 12.59 -34.29 -13.36
C ALA A 2 12.77 -33.84 -11.92
N GLY A 3 13.47 -34.65 -11.11
CA GLY A 3 13.77 -34.39 -9.73
C GLY A 3 14.73 -33.19 -9.61
N ALA A 4 14.26 -32.09 -9.01
CA ALA A 4 15.14 -31.01 -8.61
C ALA A 4 16.19 -31.57 -7.64
N SER A 5 17.47 -31.30 -7.90
CA SER A 5 18.56 -31.78 -7.07
C SER A 5 18.42 -31.24 -5.64
N PRO A 6 18.71 -32.04 -4.59
CA PRO A 6 18.60 -31.63 -3.19
C PRO A 6 19.44 -30.37 -2.86
N PHE A 7 20.47 -30.10 -3.63
CA PHE A 7 21.30 -28.91 -3.52
C PHE A 7 20.57 -27.63 -3.96
N ALA A 8 19.75 -27.70 -5.05
CA ALA A 8 18.94 -26.57 -5.48
C ALA A 8 17.85 -26.24 -4.46
N ALA A 9 17.22 -27.25 -3.85
CA ALA A 9 16.23 -27.07 -2.79
C ALA A 9 16.81 -26.43 -1.52
N ALA A 10 18.06 -26.76 -1.15
CA ALA A 10 18.74 -26.23 0.02
C ALA A 10 19.16 -24.75 -0.13
N VAL A 11 19.45 -24.29 -1.35
CA VAL A 11 19.82 -22.90 -1.63
C VAL A 11 18.58 -22.01 -1.83
N VAL A 12 17.51 -22.54 -2.38
CA VAL A 12 16.26 -21.78 -2.64
C VAL A 12 15.48 -21.53 -1.35
N SER A 13 15.54 -22.41 -0.35
CA SER A 13 14.81 -22.26 0.90
C SER A 13 15.26 -21.06 1.77
N PRO A 14 16.56 -20.80 2.00
CA PRO A 14 16.98 -19.65 2.80
C PRO A 14 16.73 -18.31 2.08
N MET A 15 16.94 -18.22 0.78
CA MET A 15 16.61 -17.02 0.00
C MET A 15 15.12 -16.68 0.04
N LYS A 16 14.25 -17.69 -0.12
CA LYS A 16 12.81 -17.52 -0.01
C LYS A 16 12.40 -16.96 1.37
N ASN A 17 12.98 -17.50 2.45
CA ASN A 17 12.67 -17.04 3.80
C ASN A 17 13.17 -15.61 4.06
N THR A 18 14.30 -15.21 3.50
CA THR A 18 14.83 -13.84 3.62
C THR A 18 13.94 -12.84 2.89
N VAL A 19 13.52 -13.15 1.66
CA VAL A 19 12.61 -12.29 0.88
C VAL A 19 11.27 -12.15 1.60
N LEU A 20 10.70 -13.24 2.12
CA LEU A 20 9.44 -13.20 2.85
C LEU A 20 9.55 -12.37 4.14
N ARG A 21 10.65 -12.47 4.89
CA ARG A 21 10.88 -11.64 6.09
C ARG A 21 11.00 -10.16 5.74
N PHE A 22 11.71 -9.83 4.67
CA PHE A 22 11.81 -8.45 4.19
C PHE A 22 10.44 -7.89 3.80
N ASN A 23 9.65 -8.65 3.06
CA ASN A 23 8.32 -8.25 2.66
C ASN A 23 7.34 -8.16 3.84
N ASP A 24 7.49 -9.01 4.87
CA ASP A 24 6.73 -8.92 6.12
C ASP A 24 7.07 -7.62 6.89
N LEU A 25 8.35 -7.25 6.92
CA LEU A 25 8.78 -5.98 7.53
C LEU A 25 8.22 -4.78 6.75
N LEU A 26 8.35 -4.81 5.42
CA LEU A 26 7.82 -3.77 4.53
C LEU A 26 6.30 -3.61 4.69
N TYR A 27 5.57 -4.71 4.80
CA TYR A 27 4.14 -4.72 5.05
C TYR A 27 3.76 -4.07 6.38
N ARG A 28 4.46 -4.43 7.47
CA ARG A 28 4.26 -3.80 8.79
C ARG A 28 4.60 -2.32 8.77
N ALA A 29 5.66 -1.93 8.07
CA ALA A 29 6.03 -0.54 7.88
C ALA A 29 4.92 0.24 7.14
N CYS A 30 4.34 -0.32 6.07
CA CYS A 30 3.23 0.30 5.34
C CYS A 30 2.00 0.52 6.24
N ILE A 31 1.63 -0.47 7.06
CA ILE A 31 0.53 -0.34 8.02
C ILE A 31 0.84 0.74 9.06
N GLY A 32 2.07 0.75 9.60
CA GLY A 32 2.51 1.75 10.57
C GLY A 32 2.48 3.17 10.01
N ILE A 33 3.01 3.37 8.79
CA ILE A 33 3.00 4.66 8.09
C ILE A 33 1.55 5.11 7.82
N ALA A 34 0.72 4.22 7.31
CA ALA A 34 -0.69 4.53 7.03
C ALA A 34 -1.46 4.88 8.32
N GLY A 35 -1.29 4.09 9.38
CA GLY A 35 -1.92 4.33 10.68
C GLY A 35 -1.46 5.64 11.31
N LEU A 36 -0.16 5.92 11.29
CA LEU A 36 0.40 7.18 11.81
C LEU A 36 -0.11 8.38 11.01
N SER A 37 -0.22 8.26 9.69
CA SER A 37 -0.74 9.32 8.83
C SER A 37 -2.19 9.66 9.19
N VAL A 38 -3.05 8.67 9.41
CA VAL A 38 -4.44 8.87 9.82
C VAL A 38 -4.52 9.53 11.20
N LEU A 39 -3.76 9.02 12.19
CA LEU A 39 -3.72 9.61 13.53
C LEU A 39 -3.30 11.07 13.49
N THR A 40 -2.21 11.37 12.77
CA THR A 40 -1.69 12.74 12.67
C THR A 40 -2.69 13.66 11.97
N MET A 41 -3.35 13.19 10.90
CA MET A 41 -4.36 13.94 10.18
C MET A 41 -5.58 14.24 11.09
N THR A 42 -6.01 13.25 11.87
CA THR A 42 -7.12 13.41 12.84
C THR A 42 -6.82 14.42 13.93
N LEU A 43 -5.56 14.64 14.28
CA LEU A 43 -5.16 15.66 15.25
C LEU A 43 -4.95 17.03 14.59
N ILE A 44 -4.36 17.09 13.40
CA ILE A 44 -4.03 18.34 12.71
C ILE A 44 -5.29 19.08 12.24
N ILE A 45 -6.29 18.35 11.72
CA ILE A 45 -7.51 19.00 11.18
C ILE A 45 -8.29 19.77 12.26
N PRO A 46 -8.66 19.18 13.42
CA PRO A 46 -9.32 19.91 14.49
C PRO A 46 -8.46 21.06 15.04
N TRP A 47 -7.14 20.86 15.14
CA TRP A 47 -6.22 21.91 15.54
C TRP A 47 -6.26 23.10 14.57
N GLY A 48 -6.26 22.84 13.26
CA GLY A 48 -6.34 23.89 12.24
C GLY A 48 -7.64 24.69 12.34
N ILE A 49 -8.77 24.01 12.58
CA ILE A 49 -10.07 24.64 12.79
C ILE A 49 -10.04 25.50 14.06
N PHE A 50 -9.56 24.96 15.18
CA PHE A 50 -9.45 25.68 16.45
C PHE A 50 -8.55 26.93 16.31
N ALA A 51 -7.40 26.80 15.68
CA ALA A 51 -6.47 27.91 15.46
C ALA A 51 -7.11 29.05 14.64
N ARG A 52 -7.89 28.70 13.61
CA ARG A 52 -8.54 29.66 12.71
C ARG A 52 -9.70 30.39 13.39
N TYR A 53 -10.57 29.68 14.11
CA TYR A 53 -11.82 30.23 14.63
C TYR A 53 -11.71 30.74 16.07
N VAL A 54 -10.85 30.19 16.92
CA VAL A 54 -10.70 30.54 18.30
C VAL A 54 -9.52 31.49 18.54
N LEU A 55 -8.35 31.15 17.93
CA LEU A 55 -7.15 31.97 18.09
C LEU A 55 -7.04 33.09 17.06
N GLY A 56 -7.94 33.15 16.06
CA GLY A 56 -7.89 34.15 14.99
C GLY A 56 -6.58 34.08 14.15
N SER A 57 -5.80 33.03 14.28
CA SER A 57 -4.55 32.89 13.55
C SER A 57 -4.81 32.36 12.13
N GLY A 58 -4.41 33.16 11.12
CA GLY A 58 -4.51 32.75 9.71
C GLY A 58 -3.51 31.64 9.31
N SER A 59 -3.37 30.62 10.16
CA SER A 59 -2.43 29.51 9.91
C SER A 59 -2.87 28.68 8.71
N SER A 60 -2.10 28.68 7.63
CA SER A 60 -2.40 28.00 6.37
C SER A 60 -1.79 26.59 6.24
N TRP A 61 -0.88 26.20 7.15
CA TRP A 61 -0.13 24.94 7.06
C TRP A 61 -0.93 23.64 7.39
N PRO A 62 -2.00 23.64 8.23
CA PRO A 62 -2.66 22.39 8.62
C PRO A 62 -3.34 21.69 7.44
N GLU A 63 -3.97 22.45 6.55
CA GLU A 63 -4.74 21.93 5.42
C GLU A 63 -3.85 21.23 4.37
N PRO A 64 -2.76 21.87 3.85
CA PRO A 64 -1.84 21.19 2.92
C PRO A 64 -1.14 19.98 3.56
N THR A 65 -0.84 20.04 4.87
CA THR A 65 -0.23 18.92 5.58
C THR A 65 -1.19 17.73 5.66
N ALA A 66 -2.47 17.98 5.95
CA ALA A 66 -3.48 16.93 5.96
C ALA A 66 -3.66 16.27 4.59
N ILE A 67 -3.66 17.07 3.51
CA ILE A 67 -3.72 16.56 2.13
C ILE A 67 -2.52 15.65 1.83
N LEU A 68 -1.31 16.06 2.20
CA LEU A 68 -0.09 15.26 2.01
C LEU A 68 -0.18 13.93 2.78
N LEU A 69 -0.60 13.96 4.04
CA LEU A 69 -0.80 12.76 4.84
C LEU A 69 -1.87 11.84 4.28
N MET A 70 -2.94 12.41 3.69
CA MET A 70 -3.97 11.64 3.00
C MET A 70 -3.40 10.89 1.78
N VAL A 71 -2.54 11.52 1.01
CA VAL A 71 -1.86 10.87 -0.13
C VAL A 71 -0.95 9.74 0.38
N VAL A 72 -0.15 9.98 1.42
CA VAL A 72 0.69 8.95 2.05
C VAL A 72 -0.15 7.76 2.52
N PHE A 73 -1.20 8.03 3.30
CA PHE A 73 -2.14 7.01 3.78
C PHE A 73 -2.72 6.19 2.63
N THR A 74 -3.17 6.85 1.57
CA THR A 74 -3.82 6.17 0.44
C THR A 74 -2.88 5.19 -0.26
N PHE A 75 -1.66 5.60 -0.59
CA PHE A 75 -0.73 4.76 -1.35
C PHE A 75 -0.12 3.63 -0.51
N PHE A 76 0.31 3.91 0.71
CA PHE A 76 0.85 2.87 1.60
C PHE A 76 -0.25 1.95 2.15
N GLY A 77 -1.43 2.49 2.42
CA GLY A 77 -2.61 1.71 2.81
C GLY A 77 -3.08 0.78 1.70
N ALA A 78 -3.13 1.27 0.45
CA ALA A 78 -3.46 0.44 -0.71
C ALA A 78 -2.45 -0.70 -0.93
N ALA A 79 -1.15 -0.41 -0.79
CA ALA A 79 -0.10 -1.43 -0.87
C ALA A 79 -0.26 -2.52 0.20
N ALA A 80 -0.53 -2.11 1.44
CA ALA A 80 -0.78 -3.03 2.54
C ALA A 80 -2.06 -3.85 2.31
N SER A 81 -3.15 -3.21 1.90
CA SER A 81 -4.43 -3.87 1.57
C SER A 81 -4.29 -4.89 0.45
N TYR A 82 -3.49 -4.59 -0.57
CA TYR A 82 -3.22 -5.54 -1.65
C TYR A 82 -2.56 -6.82 -1.13
N ARG A 83 -1.52 -6.70 -0.28
CA ARG A 83 -0.83 -7.87 0.30
C ARG A 83 -1.71 -8.63 1.28
N ALA A 84 -2.59 -7.95 2.02
CA ALA A 84 -3.56 -8.57 2.92
C ALA A 84 -4.66 -9.35 2.17
N GLY A 85 -4.72 -9.26 0.84
CA GLY A 85 -5.75 -9.92 0.05
C GLY A 85 -7.14 -9.27 0.18
N ALA A 86 -7.19 -7.97 0.55
CA ALA A 86 -8.44 -7.23 0.73
C ALA A 86 -9.27 -7.06 -0.56
N HIS A 87 -8.75 -7.48 -1.72
CA HIS A 87 -9.54 -7.63 -2.95
C HIS A 87 -10.47 -8.86 -2.94
N MET A 88 -10.85 -9.31 -1.74
CA MET A 88 -11.75 -10.47 -1.56
C MET A 88 -13.11 -10.29 -2.21
N ALA A 89 -13.61 -9.07 -2.36
CA ALA A 89 -14.88 -8.84 -3.06
C ALA A 89 -14.86 -9.34 -4.52
N VAL A 90 -13.71 -9.18 -5.19
CA VAL A 90 -13.50 -9.74 -6.53
C VAL A 90 -13.31 -11.26 -6.45
N ALA A 91 -12.64 -11.77 -5.43
CA ALA A 91 -12.45 -13.20 -5.23
C ALA A 91 -13.78 -13.94 -5.05
N MET A 92 -14.69 -13.42 -4.22
CA MET A 92 -16.03 -14.00 -4.02
C MET A 92 -16.87 -14.02 -5.32
N ALA A 93 -16.78 -12.97 -6.13
CA ALA A 93 -17.47 -12.93 -7.44
C ALA A 93 -16.88 -13.95 -8.42
N VAL A 94 -15.56 -14.14 -8.38
CA VAL A 94 -14.82 -15.04 -9.27
C VAL A 94 -14.94 -16.51 -8.81
N GLU A 95 -15.17 -16.77 -7.52
CA GLU A 95 -15.41 -18.14 -7.00
C GLU A 95 -16.67 -18.80 -7.56
N ARG A 96 -17.68 -18.01 -7.95
CA ARG A 96 -18.90 -18.49 -8.58
C ARG A 96 -18.74 -18.82 -10.08
N MET A 97 -17.57 -18.55 -10.68
CA MET A 97 -17.28 -18.78 -12.09
C MET A 97 -16.61 -20.15 -12.33
N PRO A 98 -16.73 -20.72 -13.55
CA PRO A 98 -16.03 -21.94 -13.92
C PRO A 98 -14.51 -21.81 -13.73
N ALA A 99 -13.83 -22.92 -13.39
CA ALA A 99 -12.41 -22.92 -13.05
C ALA A 99 -11.48 -22.30 -14.11
N HIS A 100 -11.84 -22.41 -15.39
CA HIS A 100 -11.07 -21.82 -16.50
C HIS A 100 -11.18 -20.29 -16.50
N VAL A 101 -12.38 -19.74 -16.31
CA VAL A 101 -12.62 -18.29 -16.26
C VAL A 101 -11.95 -17.69 -15.04
N ARG A 102 -11.99 -18.38 -13.90
CA ARG A 102 -11.32 -17.97 -12.66
C ARG A 102 -9.80 -17.82 -12.83
N LYS A 103 -9.15 -18.79 -13.46
CA LYS A 103 -7.71 -18.73 -13.73
C LYS A 103 -7.35 -17.58 -14.68
N LEU A 104 -8.13 -17.41 -15.75
CA LEU A 104 -7.92 -16.33 -16.71
C LEU A 104 -8.10 -14.96 -16.06
N ALA A 105 -9.16 -14.78 -15.28
CA ALA A 105 -9.41 -13.54 -14.54
C ALA A 105 -8.29 -13.21 -13.55
N ALA A 106 -7.79 -14.22 -12.80
CA ALA A 106 -6.68 -14.03 -11.87
C ALA A 106 -5.40 -13.57 -12.58
N VAL A 107 -5.05 -14.17 -13.71
CA VAL A 107 -3.89 -13.78 -14.51
C VAL A 107 -4.07 -12.39 -15.11
N LEU A 108 -5.24 -12.08 -15.63
CA LEU A 108 -5.55 -10.76 -16.20
C LEU A 108 -5.41 -9.65 -15.14
N VAL A 109 -5.98 -9.85 -13.95
CA VAL A 109 -5.86 -8.90 -12.83
C VAL A 109 -4.41 -8.71 -12.43
N GLN A 110 -3.62 -9.78 -12.38
CA GLN A 110 -2.21 -9.71 -12.02
C GLN A 110 -1.40 -8.90 -13.04
N ILE A 111 -1.63 -9.12 -14.34
CA ILE A 111 -0.99 -8.35 -15.42
C ILE A 111 -1.39 -6.88 -15.34
N LEU A 112 -2.67 -6.58 -15.18
CA LEU A 112 -3.16 -5.22 -15.02
C LEU A 112 -2.52 -4.51 -13.83
N MET A 113 -2.39 -5.18 -12.69
CA MET A 113 -1.74 -4.62 -11.50
C MET A 113 -0.27 -4.30 -11.76
N VAL A 114 0.48 -5.18 -12.46
CA VAL A 114 1.87 -4.89 -12.84
C VAL A 114 1.95 -3.65 -13.73
N ILE A 115 1.09 -3.56 -14.74
CA ILE A 115 1.06 -2.41 -15.68
C ILE A 115 0.78 -1.11 -14.93
N VAL A 116 -0.25 -1.11 -14.06
CA VAL A 116 -0.62 0.08 -13.27
C VAL A 116 0.51 0.49 -12.32
N CYS A 117 1.11 -0.44 -11.58
CA CYS A 117 2.21 -0.15 -10.67
C CYS A 117 3.43 0.41 -11.42
N LEU A 118 3.77 -0.16 -12.57
CA LEU A 118 4.87 0.32 -13.41
C LEU A 118 4.57 1.72 -13.95
N PHE A 119 3.36 1.96 -14.45
CA PHE A 119 2.91 3.27 -14.91
C PHE A 119 3.00 4.31 -13.78
N MET A 120 2.48 4.00 -12.58
CA MET A 120 2.53 4.90 -11.42
C MET A 120 3.98 5.21 -11.01
N THR A 121 4.85 4.21 -11.01
CA THR A 121 6.27 4.38 -10.68
C THR A 121 6.95 5.31 -11.68
N VAL A 122 6.88 5.00 -12.97
CA VAL A 122 7.57 5.77 -14.03
C VAL A 122 7.01 7.19 -14.16
N LYS A 123 5.70 7.32 -14.25
CA LYS A 123 5.04 8.63 -14.37
C LYS A 123 5.11 9.43 -13.08
N GLY A 124 5.03 8.78 -11.93
CA GLY A 124 5.19 9.41 -10.62
C GLY A 124 6.58 10.02 -10.43
N PHE A 125 7.66 9.31 -10.77
CA PHE A 125 8.99 9.89 -10.74
C PHE A 125 9.15 11.06 -11.70
N LYS A 126 8.62 10.96 -12.92
CA LYS A 126 8.63 12.07 -13.87
C LYS A 126 7.88 13.28 -13.33
N LEU A 127 6.72 13.07 -12.71
CA LEU A 127 5.94 14.14 -12.08
C LEU A 127 6.72 14.79 -10.93
N CYS A 128 7.33 14.02 -10.03
CA CYS A 128 8.18 14.54 -8.96
C CYS A 128 9.33 15.38 -9.50
N ALA A 129 10.01 14.91 -10.55
CA ALA A 129 11.13 15.65 -11.17
C ALA A 129 10.67 16.96 -11.81
N THR A 130 9.54 16.96 -12.52
CA THR A 130 9.01 18.16 -13.18
C THR A 130 8.55 19.22 -12.18
N THR A 131 7.98 18.80 -11.04
CA THR A 131 7.45 19.70 -10.02
C THR A 131 8.44 19.99 -8.89
N TRP A 132 9.68 19.50 -8.98
CA TRP A 132 10.69 19.62 -7.93
C TRP A 132 11.03 21.05 -7.56
N ASN A 133 11.04 21.96 -8.54
CA ASN A 133 11.37 23.37 -8.35
C ASN A 133 10.14 24.25 -8.08
N GLN A 134 8.95 23.67 -7.98
CA GLN A 134 7.73 24.39 -7.62
C GLN A 134 7.52 24.33 -6.10
N PHE A 135 7.07 25.45 -5.52
CA PHE A 135 6.73 25.56 -4.12
C PHE A 135 5.22 25.64 -3.95
N LEU A 136 4.72 25.08 -2.86
CA LEU A 136 3.30 25.16 -2.52
C LEU A 136 2.98 26.61 -2.13
N GLY A 137 1.98 27.23 -2.76
CA GLY A 137 1.60 28.61 -2.50
C GLY A 137 1.20 28.87 -1.04
N GLU A 138 0.60 27.87 -0.39
CA GLU A 138 0.17 27.93 1.01
C GLU A 138 1.31 27.59 2.00
N MET A 139 2.35 26.87 1.56
CA MET A 139 3.54 26.53 2.33
C MET A 139 4.81 26.69 1.47
N PRO A 140 5.39 27.89 1.41
CA PRO A 140 6.59 28.16 0.62
C PRO A 140 7.82 27.34 1.03
N SER A 141 7.82 26.76 2.23
CA SER A 141 8.87 25.86 2.70
C SER A 141 8.79 24.44 2.10
N LEU A 142 7.66 24.05 1.53
CA LEU A 142 7.41 22.71 1.01
C LEU A 142 7.43 22.68 -0.53
N ARG A 143 8.28 21.82 -1.08
CA ARG A 143 8.34 21.62 -2.52
C ARG A 143 7.20 20.71 -2.96
N VAL A 144 6.51 21.09 -4.04
CA VAL A 144 5.41 20.30 -4.63
C VAL A 144 5.85 18.88 -4.99
N GLY A 145 7.11 18.70 -5.45
CA GLY A 145 7.66 17.39 -5.75
C GLY A 145 7.68 16.42 -4.58
N ILE A 146 7.82 16.92 -3.33
CA ILE A 146 7.77 16.08 -2.12
C ILE A 146 6.35 15.56 -1.90
N SER A 147 5.32 16.36 -2.18
CA SER A 147 3.92 15.95 -2.04
C SER A 147 3.53 14.81 -3.01
N TYR A 148 4.24 14.70 -4.13
CA TYR A 148 4.02 13.61 -5.09
C TYR A 148 4.89 12.37 -4.87
N LEU A 149 5.90 12.41 -3.98
CA LEU A 149 6.77 11.27 -3.67
C LEU A 149 6.04 9.99 -3.21
N PRO A 150 4.95 10.06 -2.45
CA PRO A 150 4.22 8.83 -2.05
C PRO A 150 3.69 8.03 -3.23
N ILE A 151 3.42 8.66 -4.38
CA ILE A 151 2.88 7.99 -5.58
C ILE A 151 3.88 6.97 -6.15
N PRO A 152 5.12 7.35 -6.54
CA PRO A 152 6.08 6.38 -7.06
C PRO A 152 6.55 5.39 -5.99
N LEU A 153 6.69 5.83 -4.73
CA LEU A 153 7.08 4.94 -3.64
C LEU A 153 6.01 3.87 -3.36
N GLY A 154 4.74 4.27 -3.28
CA GLY A 154 3.62 3.34 -3.15
C GLY A 154 3.51 2.41 -4.36
N GLY A 155 3.76 2.92 -5.57
CA GLY A 155 3.83 2.11 -6.79
C GLY A 155 4.91 1.03 -6.72
N ILE A 156 6.13 1.36 -6.26
CA ILE A 156 7.23 0.41 -6.08
C ILE A 156 6.87 -0.65 -5.02
N VAL A 157 6.37 -0.22 -3.87
CA VAL A 157 6.01 -1.14 -2.78
C VAL A 157 4.92 -2.10 -3.23
N THR A 158 3.88 -1.59 -3.91
CA THR A 158 2.82 -2.42 -4.45
C THR A 158 3.36 -3.38 -5.52
N LEU A 159 4.27 -2.93 -6.38
CA LEU A 159 4.91 -3.78 -7.39
C LEU A 159 5.69 -4.93 -6.74
N ILE A 160 6.42 -4.68 -5.65
CA ILE A 160 7.11 -5.73 -4.90
C ILE A 160 6.11 -6.78 -4.39
N PHE A 161 4.97 -6.36 -3.84
CA PHE A 161 3.94 -7.29 -3.36
C PHE A 161 3.22 -8.03 -4.50
N VAL A 162 3.05 -7.39 -5.65
CA VAL A 162 2.50 -8.03 -6.86
C VAL A 162 3.45 -9.11 -7.37
N LEU A 163 4.76 -8.84 -7.41
CA LEU A 163 5.78 -9.81 -7.78
C LEU A 163 5.90 -10.95 -6.75
N GLU A 164 5.82 -10.63 -5.44
CA GLU A 164 5.76 -11.65 -4.39
C GLU A 164 4.60 -12.62 -4.64
N LYS A 165 3.40 -12.11 -4.90
CA LYS A 165 2.22 -12.91 -5.17
C LYS A 165 2.37 -13.76 -6.44
N LEU A 166 3.02 -13.23 -7.47
CA LEU A 166 3.24 -13.92 -8.74
C LEU A 166 4.23 -15.09 -8.60
N PHE A 167 5.35 -14.88 -7.86
CA PHE A 167 6.43 -15.86 -7.75
C PHE A 167 6.32 -16.80 -6.55
N LEU A 168 5.80 -16.32 -5.41
CA LEU A 168 5.72 -17.09 -4.17
C LEU A 168 4.30 -17.55 -3.82
N GLY A 169 3.30 -17.14 -4.59
CA GLY A 169 1.89 -17.43 -4.34
C GLY A 169 1.22 -16.48 -3.36
N ASP A 170 -0.02 -16.77 -3.01
CA ASP A 170 -0.82 -15.92 -2.14
C ASP A 170 -0.35 -16.02 -0.68
N GLN A 171 0.02 -14.87 -0.09
CA GLN A 171 0.48 -14.72 1.30
C GLN A 171 -0.60 -14.10 2.20
N SER A 172 -1.86 -14.12 1.79
CA SER A 172 -2.98 -13.51 2.54
C SER A 172 -3.15 -14.07 3.96
N HIS A 173 -2.69 -15.30 4.23
CA HIS A 173 -2.71 -15.90 5.57
C HIS A 173 -1.65 -15.32 6.53
N ARG A 174 -0.68 -14.52 6.05
CA ARG A 174 0.33 -13.80 6.86
C ARG A 174 -0.10 -12.37 7.19
N ARG A 175 -1.39 -12.13 7.40
CA ARG A 175 -1.91 -10.80 7.75
C ARG A 175 -1.40 -10.36 9.12
N ALA A 176 -1.02 -9.09 9.25
CA ALA A 176 -0.65 -8.50 10.53
C ALA A 176 -1.87 -8.23 11.41
N VAL A 177 -3.05 -8.00 10.79
CA VAL A 177 -4.33 -7.78 11.49
C VAL A 177 -5.28 -8.87 11.06
N ARG A 178 -5.78 -9.66 12.02
CA ARG A 178 -6.82 -10.68 11.82
C ARG A 178 -8.14 -10.08 12.27
N PHE A 179 -9.09 -9.95 11.35
CA PHE A 179 -10.46 -9.54 11.67
C PHE A 179 -11.35 -10.73 12.09
N ASP A 180 -10.91 -11.95 11.80
CA ASP A 180 -11.66 -13.19 12.03
C ASP A 180 -11.91 -13.51 13.53
N ILE A 181 -11.21 -12.82 14.45
CA ILE A 181 -11.36 -13.04 15.91
C ILE A 181 -12.64 -12.38 16.44
N VAL A 182 -13.14 -11.36 15.76
CA VAL A 182 -14.34 -10.63 16.21
C VAL A 182 -15.61 -11.43 15.90
N GLU A 183 -15.67 -12.09 14.73
CA GLU A 183 -16.83 -12.92 14.35
C GLU A 183 -16.95 -14.17 15.21
N ALA A 184 -15.83 -14.82 15.56
CA ALA A 184 -15.84 -16.00 16.42
C ALA A 184 -16.22 -15.69 17.88
N SER A 185 -16.09 -14.44 18.34
CA SER A 185 -16.53 -14.02 19.68
C SER A 185 -18.01 -13.63 19.74
N GLU A 186 -18.62 -13.25 18.62
CA GLU A 186 -20.05 -12.97 18.53
C GLU A 186 -20.91 -14.23 18.36
N GLU A 187 -20.37 -15.30 17.75
CA GLU A 187 -21.04 -16.60 17.67
C GLU A 187 -20.98 -17.40 18.97
N ALA A 188 -20.16 -17.01 19.94
CA ALA A 188 -19.97 -17.69 21.22
C ALA A 188 -20.81 -17.10 22.38
N VAL A 189 -21.65 -16.08 22.13
CA VAL A 189 -22.55 -15.43 23.08
C VAL A 189 -23.99 -15.70 22.69
#